data_d7b3edc8cc3474bb439788bd0ffffa14
#
_entry.id   d7b3edc8cc3474bb439788bd0ffffa14
#
_cell.length_a   1.000
_cell.length_b   1.000
_cell.length_c   1.000
_cell.angle_alpha   90.00
_cell.angle_beta   90.00
_cell.angle_gamma   90.00
#
_symmetry.space_group_name_H-M   'P 1'
#
loop_
_entity.id
_entity.type
_entity.pdbx_description
1 polymer ?
#
loop_
_entity_poly.entity_id
_entity_poly.type
_entity_poly.pdbx_seq_one_letter_code
_entity_poly.pdbx_strand_id
1 'polypeptide(L)'
;MRNLVFSALLAGTVATPAFAQDAGNFSGLKVEGIVGYERTDVEDEGSDGITYGAGIGYDIQRGGTVFGVEAEATDSTVDECVNGVDLATDELCAQLGRDLYVGARAGAAINPNVLIYAKAGYTNNRVTLDYEDGTTATALDFERGENLDGVRVGGGLEFALGPNSFAKTEYRYSNYEQGFDKHQVVAGFGFRF
;
A
#
# COMPACT_ATOMS: atom_id res chain seq x y z
N MET A 1 -24.41 25.52 -9.76
CA MET A 1 -25.02 24.42 -10.55
C MET A 1 -24.28 23.16 -10.20
N ARG A 2 -24.96 22.26 -9.51
CA ARG A 2 -24.36 21.04 -8.90
C ARG A 2 -24.22 19.96 -9.95
N ASN A 3 -23.00 19.54 -10.28
CA ASN A 3 -22.76 18.37 -11.12
C ASN A 3 -22.81 17.11 -10.27
N LEU A 4 -23.88 16.33 -10.46
CA LEU A 4 -24.03 14.97 -9.96
C LEU A 4 -23.12 14.04 -10.79
N VAL A 5 -22.06 13.53 -10.19
CA VAL A 5 -21.25 12.44 -10.77
C VAL A 5 -21.94 11.12 -10.43
N PHE A 6 -22.51 10.49 -11.45
CA PHE A 6 -23.03 9.14 -11.36
C PHE A 6 -21.87 8.13 -11.29
N SER A 7 -21.70 7.52 -10.15
CA SER A 7 -20.81 6.35 -10.00
C SER A 7 -21.52 5.12 -10.56
N ALA A 8 -21.13 4.69 -11.75
CA ALA A 8 -21.56 3.42 -12.32
C ALA A 8 -20.79 2.28 -11.65
N LEU A 9 -21.45 1.53 -10.75
CA LEU A 9 -20.96 0.24 -10.27
C LEU A 9 -21.01 -0.76 -11.44
N LEU A 10 -19.86 -1.06 -12.05
CA LEU A 10 -19.75 -2.20 -12.97
C LEU A 10 -19.66 -3.48 -12.10
N ALA A 11 -20.78 -4.15 -11.90
CA ALA A 11 -20.82 -5.53 -11.42
C ALA A 11 -20.34 -6.45 -12.54
N GLY A 12 -19.01 -6.60 -12.68
CA GLY A 12 -18.42 -7.62 -13.54
C GLY A 12 -18.66 -9.00 -12.96
N THR A 13 -19.45 -9.84 -13.62
CA THR A 13 -19.55 -11.27 -13.33
C THR A 13 -18.20 -11.91 -13.64
N VAL A 14 -17.39 -12.14 -12.62
CA VAL A 14 -16.14 -12.91 -12.73
C VAL A 14 -16.53 -14.36 -12.94
N ALA A 15 -16.48 -14.82 -14.20
CA ALA A 15 -16.56 -16.24 -14.53
C ALA A 15 -15.30 -16.91 -13.93
N THR A 16 -15.46 -17.59 -12.80
CA THR A 16 -14.40 -18.40 -12.21
C THR A 16 -14.14 -19.59 -13.14
N PRO A 17 -12.93 -19.75 -13.72
CA PRO A 17 -12.56 -20.98 -14.37
C PRO A 17 -12.56 -22.09 -13.32
N ALA A 18 -13.36 -23.14 -13.54
CA ALA A 18 -13.40 -24.31 -12.68
C ALA A 18 -12.11 -25.15 -12.86
N PHE A 19 -11.05 -24.75 -12.18
CA PHE A 19 -9.88 -25.58 -11.91
C PHE A 19 -10.06 -26.25 -10.54
N ALA A 20 -11.05 -27.14 -10.48
CA ALA A 20 -11.24 -27.98 -9.32
C ALA A 20 -10.35 -29.22 -9.46
N GLN A 21 -9.12 -29.13 -8.95
CA GLN A 21 -8.38 -30.28 -8.42
C GLN A 21 -7.10 -29.79 -7.72
N ASP A 22 -7.01 -30.02 -6.40
CA ASP A 22 -5.90 -29.68 -5.51
C ASP A 22 -5.60 -28.17 -5.33
N ALA A 23 -6.61 -27.33 -5.32
CA ALA A 23 -6.46 -25.96 -4.84
C ALA A 23 -6.26 -26.01 -3.32
N GLY A 24 -5.01 -25.90 -2.87
CA GLY A 24 -4.72 -25.72 -1.44
C GLY A 24 -5.34 -24.42 -0.94
N ASN A 25 -5.38 -24.23 0.37
CA ASN A 25 -6.03 -23.10 1.06
C ASN A 25 -5.52 -21.71 0.64
N PHE A 26 -4.44 -21.64 -0.13
CA PHE A 26 -3.81 -20.41 -0.57
C PHE A 26 -3.95 -20.13 -2.08
N SER A 27 -4.86 -20.80 -2.79
CA SER A 27 -5.16 -20.53 -4.21
C SER A 27 -6.37 -19.65 -4.37
N GLY A 28 -6.38 -18.78 -5.38
CA GLY A 28 -7.55 -18.03 -5.84
C GLY A 28 -7.37 -16.51 -5.81
N LEU A 29 -8.43 -15.82 -6.18
CA LEU A 29 -8.53 -14.37 -6.10
C LEU A 29 -8.61 -13.95 -4.61
N LYS A 30 -7.82 -12.97 -4.20
CA LYS A 30 -7.88 -12.40 -2.85
C LYS A 30 -8.17 -10.90 -2.90
N VAL A 31 -8.91 -10.42 -1.91
CA VAL A 31 -9.09 -9.00 -1.61
C VAL A 31 -8.85 -8.78 -0.13
N GLU A 32 -8.22 -7.68 0.24
CA GLU A 32 -7.84 -7.42 1.63
C GLU A 32 -7.88 -5.94 1.98
N GLY A 33 -8.16 -5.67 3.26
CA GLY A 33 -7.88 -4.39 3.89
C GLY A 33 -6.53 -4.44 4.60
N ILE A 34 -5.80 -3.35 4.58
CA ILE A 34 -4.43 -3.23 5.10
C ILE A 34 -4.38 -2.06 6.07
N VAL A 35 -3.72 -2.24 7.20
CA VAL A 35 -3.37 -1.18 8.14
C VAL A 35 -2.01 -1.47 8.74
N GLY A 36 -1.21 -0.45 9.00
CA GLY A 36 0.11 -0.65 9.56
C GLY A 36 0.76 0.63 10.06
N TYR A 37 1.92 0.43 10.65
CA TYR A 37 2.83 1.47 11.05
C TYR A 37 3.90 1.63 9.98
N GLU A 38 4.23 2.87 9.67
CA GLU A 38 5.31 3.19 8.74
C GLU A 38 6.29 4.17 9.34
N ARG A 39 7.54 4.00 8.95
CA ARG A 39 8.62 4.95 9.18
C ARG A 39 9.25 5.28 7.85
N THR A 40 9.40 6.55 7.62
CA THR A 40 10.01 7.13 6.45
C THR A 40 11.30 7.81 6.86
N ASP A 41 12.40 7.50 6.18
CA ASP A 41 13.70 8.11 6.42
C ASP A 41 14.13 8.91 5.19
N VAL A 42 14.50 10.20 5.41
CA VAL A 42 15.04 11.11 4.41
C VAL A 42 16.27 11.79 5.04
N GLU A 43 17.48 11.56 4.50
CA GLU A 43 18.73 12.22 4.91
C GLU A 43 18.93 12.34 6.43
N ASP A 44 18.74 11.25 7.22
CA ASP A 44 18.86 11.19 8.69
C ASP A 44 17.69 11.78 9.50
N GLU A 45 16.64 12.28 8.89
CA GLU A 45 15.38 12.63 9.56
C GLU A 45 14.32 11.57 9.29
N GLY A 46 13.67 11.09 10.35
CA GLY A 46 12.67 10.02 10.28
C GLY A 46 11.31 10.49 10.75
N SER A 47 10.28 10.30 9.91
CA SER A 47 8.88 10.56 10.25
C SER A 47 8.09 9.26 10.35
N ASP A 48 7.23 9.20 11.35
CA ASP A 48 6.44 8.02 11.68
C ASP A 48 4.94 8.27 11.41
N GLY A 49 4.23 7.25 10.94
CA GLY A 49 2.80 7.36 10.70
C GLY A 49 2.08 6.04 10.59
N ILE A 50 0.80 6.15 10.24
CA ILE A 50 -0.08 5.01 9.98
C ILE A 50 -0.34 4.92 8.47
N THR A 51 -0.10 3.75 7.91
CA THR A 51 -0.52 3.41 6.55
C THR A 51 -1.81 2.60 6.59
N TYR A 52 -2.73 2.85 5.66
CA TYR A 52 -3.98 2.11 5.52
C TYR A 52 -4.41 2.03 4.06
N GLY A 53 -5.14 0.98 3.69
CA GLY A 53 -5.58 0.83 2.32
C GLY A 53 -6.18 -0.54 2.01
N ALA A 54 -6.10 -0.92 0.74
CA ALA A 54 -6.65 -2.16 0.23
C ALA A 54 -5.72 -2.82 -0.78
N GLY A 55 -5.85 -4.14 -0.91
CA GLY A 55 -5.14 -4.95 -1.87
C GLY A 55 -6.03 -5.93 -2.60
N ILE A 56 -5.60 -6.30 -3.79
CA ILE A 56 -6.16 -7.37 -4.61
C ILE A 56 -5.02 -8.23 -5.15
N GLY A 57 -5.23 -9.53 -5.25
CA GLY A 57 -4.21 -10.43 -5.79
C GLY A 57 -4.80 -11.74 -6.27
N TYR A 58 -3.99 -12.51 -6.95
CA TYR A 58 -4.32 -13.85 -7.39
C TYR A 58 -3.16 -14.80 -7.11
N ASP A 59 -3.43 -15.87 -6.40
CA ASP A 59 -2.45 -16.87 -6.02
C ASP A 59 -2.74 -18.23 -6.67
N ILE A 60 -1.67 -18.96 -6.94
CA ILE A 60 -1.70 -20.35 -7.39
C ILE A 60 -0.83 -21.16 -6.43
N GLN A 61 -1.44 -22.15 -5.78
CA GLN A 61 -0.73 -23.11 -4.95
C GLN A 61 -0.48 -24.40 -5.73
N ARG A 62 0.76 -24.89 -5.67
CA ARG A 62 1.14 -26.21 -6.20
C ARG A 62 1.91 -26.97 -5.13
N GLY A 63 1.24 -27.98 -4.54
CA GLY A 63 1.78 -28.65 -3.37
C GLY A 63 2.01 -27.69 -2.20
N GLY A 64 3.24 -27.62 -1.71
CA GLY A 64 3.62 -26.70 -0.63
C GLY A 64 4.04 -25.30 -1.10
N THR A 65 4.09 -25.02 -2.40
CA THR A 65 4.57 -23.74 -2.93
C THR A 65 3.43 -22.88 -3.45
N VAL A 66 3.49 -21.59 -3.19
CA VAL A 66 2.50 -20.58 -3.64
C VAL A 66 3.20 -19.52 -4.45
N PHE A 67 2.63 -19.16 -5.59
CA PHE A 67 3.05 -18.03 -6.42
C PHE A 67 1.85 -17.14 -6.68
N GLY A 68 2.03 -15.85 -6.67
CA GLY A 68 0.94 -14.90 -6.91
C GLY A 68 1.40 -13.58 -7.45
N VAL A 69 0.43 -12.82 -7.90
CA VAL A 69 0.56 -11.40 -8.27
C VAL A 69 -0.40 -10.59 -7.44
N GLU A 70 -0.01 -9.37 -7.12
CA GLU A 70 -0.85 -8.50 -6.29
C GLU A 70 -0.68 -7.03 -6.64
N ALA A 71 -1.73 -6.26 -6.37
CA ALA A 71 -1.74 -4.83 -6.44
C ALA A 71 -2.32 -4.26 -5.16
N GLU A 72 -1.76 -3.15 -4.69
CA GLU A 72 -2.20 -2.48 -3.47
C GLU A 72 -2.32 -0.98 -3.72
N ALA A 73 -3.28 -0.37 -3.04
CA ALA A 73 -3.44 1.06 -2.96
C ALA A 73 -3.57 1.42 -1.49
N THR A 74 -2.60 2.15 -0.98
CA THR A 74 -2.56 2.61 0.40
C THR A 74 -2.42 4.12 0.47
N ASP A 75 -2.76 4.68 1.60
CA ASP A 75 -2.56 6.07 1.95
C ASP A 75 -1.84 6.17 3.30
N SER A 76 -1.33 7.34 3.62
CA SER A 76 -0.52 7.60 4.80
C SER A 76 -1.09 8.75 5.62
N THR A 77 -0.83 8.72 6.93
CA THR A 77 -1.10 9.84 7.83
C THR A 77 0.16 10.63 8.18
N VAL A 78 1.26 10.42 7.45
CA VAL A 78 2.51 11.17 7.66
C VAL A 78 2.35 12.54 7.05
N ASP A 79 2.39 13.56 7.89
CA ASP A 79 2.44 14.98 7.53
C ASP A 79 3.50 15.68 8.40
N GLU A 80 4.36 16.42 7.77
CA GLU A 80 5.42 17.21 8.40
C GLU A 80 5.28 18.66 7.99
N CYS A 81 5.14 19.56 8.97
CA CYS A 81 5.02 20.99 8.75
C CYS A 81 6.16 21.75 9.45
N VAL A 82 6.77 22.68 8.72
CA VAL A 82 7.83 23.56 9.23
C VAL A 82 7.35 25.02 9.11
N ASN A 83 7.38 25.74 10.21
CA ASN A 83 6.99 27.16 10.27
C ASN A 83 8.22 28.07 10.20
N GLY A 84 8.08 29.21 9.56
CA GLY A 84 9.13 30.25 9.51
C GLY A 84 10.27 29.93 8.54
N VAL A 85 9.96 29.43 7.34
CA VAL A 85 10.96 29.07 6.32
C VAL A 85 11.56 30.33 5.66
N ASP A 86 10.72 31.24 5.18
CA ASP A 86 11.11 32.51 4.55
C ASP A 86 10.56 33.73 5.32
N LEU A 87 9.39 33.61 5.92
CA LEU A 87 8.72 34.62 6.73
C LEU A 87 8.37 34.05 8.10
N ALA A 88 8.22 34.90 9.12
CA ALA A 88 7.87 34.45 10.47
C ALA A 88 6.44 33.86 10.59
N THR A 89 5.63 33.98 9.56
CA THR A 89 4.22 33.57 9.52
C THR A 89 3.91 32.52 8.47
N ASP A 90 4.91 32.09 7.69
CA ASP A 90 4.73 31.06 6.66
C ASP A 90 4.80 29.65 7.24
N GLU A 91 4.17 28.72 6.54
CA GLU A 91 4.16 27.30 6.85
C GLU A 91 4.41 26.50 5.57
N LEU A 92 5.33 25.54 5.64
CA LEU A 92 5.60 24.58 4.60
C LEU A 92 5.24 23.18 5.12
N CYS A 93 4.27 22.54 4.50
CA CYS A 93 3.86 21.19 4.83
C CYS A 93 4.22 20.20 3.72
N ALA A 94 4.83 19.08 4.11
CA ALA A 94 5.05 17.92 3.26
C ALA A 94 4.12 16.79 3.69
N GLN A 95 3.26 16.33 2.79
CA GLN A 95 2.31 15.26 3.05
C GLN A 95 2.62 14.04 2.20
N LEU A 96 2.70 12.86 2.84
CA LEU A 96 2.78 11.58 2.16
C LEU A 96 1.35 11.12 1.83
N GLY A 97 1.04 11.07 0.55
CA GLY A 97 -0.26 10.64 0.07
C GLY A 97 -0.26 9.21 -0.47
N ARG A 98 -1.05 9.01 -1.51
CA ARG A 98 -1.28 7.72 -2.17
C ARG A 98 0.00 6.97 -2.51
N ASP A 99 0.06 5.70 -2.12
CA ASP A 99 1.12 4.74 -2.46
C ASP A 99 0.51 3.57 -3.24
N LEU A 100 0.90 3.38 -4.48
CA LEU A 100 0.47 2.29 -5.35
C LEU A 100 1.58 1.27 -5.48
N TYR A 101 1.24 0.00 -5.35
CA TYR A 101 2.17 -1.12 -5.53
C TYR A 101 1.59 -2.15 -6.49
N VAL A 102 2.45 -2.71 -7.32
CA VAL A 102 2.18 -3.90 -8.14
C VAL A 102 3.40 -4.82 -8.13
N GLY A 103 3.16 -6.10 -7.86
CA GLY A 103 4.28 -7.03 -7.73
C GLY A 103 3.88 -8.49 -7.77
N ALA A 104 4.89 -9.33 -7.58
CA ALA A 104 4.75 -10.76 -7.44
C ALA A 104 5.12 -11.21 -6.03
N ARG A 105 4.53 -12.33 -5.60
CA ARG A 105 4.90 -13.01 -4.37
C ARG A 105 5.16 -14.49 -4.59
N ALA A 106 6.05 -15.04 -3.77
CA ALA A 106 6.33 -16.46 -3.71
C ALA A 106 6.42 -16.91 -2.25
N GLY A 107 5.87 -18.07 -1.94
CA GLY A 107 5.82 -18.55 -0.57
C GLY A 107 5.77 -20.07 -0.44
N ALA A 108 5.90 -20.52 0.80
CA ALA A 108 5.78 -21.91 1.17
C ALA A 108 4.71 -22.10 2.26
N ALA A 109 3.75 -22.97 2.02
CA ALA A 109 2.79 -23.41 3.01
C ALA A 109 3.48 -24.32 4.02
N ILE A 110 3.70 -23.81 5.24
CA ILE A 110 4.35 -24.55 6.35
C ILE A 110 3.40 -25.63 6.86
N ASN A 111 2.12 -25.33 6.83
CA ASN A 111 1.02 -26.25 7.10
C ASN A 111 -0.23 -25.79 6.33
N PRO A 112 -1.36 -26.51 6.38
CA PRO A 112 -2.56 -26.14 5.63
C PRO A 112 -3.11 -24.73 5.89
N ASN A 113 -2.74 -24.11 7.03
CA ASN A 113 -3.29 -22.82 7.46
C ASN A 113 -2.26 -21.71 7.55
N VAL A 114 -0.94 -21.98 7.35
CA VAL A 114 0.13 -20.97 7.50
C VAL A 114 1.02 -20.96 6.27
N LEU A 115 1.11 -19.81 5.65
CA LEU A 115 1.99 -19.50 4.52
C LEU A 115 3.04 -18.50 4.97
N ILE A 116 4.32 -18.81 4.74
CA ILE A 116 5.42 -17.83 4.76
C ILE A 116 5.68 -17.38 3.32
N TYR A 117 5.86 -16.08 3.10
CA TYR A 117 6.08 -15.59 1.74
C TYR A 117 7.03 -14.39 1.71
N ALA A 118 7.61 -14.18 0.55
CA ALA A 118 8.31 -12.96 0.16
C ALA A 118 7.62 -12.35 -1.05
N LYS A 119 7.74 -11.03 -1.22
CA LYS A 119 7.20 -10.30 -2.35
C LYS A 119 8.19 -9.28 -2.86
N ALA A 120 8.08 -8.92 -4.12
CA ALA A 120 8.83 -7.84 -4.74
C ALA A 120 8.03 -7.23 -5.89
N GLY A 121 8.20 -5.93 -6.11
CA GLY A 121 7.51 -5.24 -7.19
C GLY A 121 7.85 -3.76 -7.27
N TYR A 122 7.14 -3.10 -8.16
CA TYR A 122 7.20 -1.67 -8.38
C TYR A 122 6.24 -0.96 -7.43
N THR A 123 6.66 0.19 -6.94
CA THR A 123 5.85 1.07 -6.11
C THR A 123 5.95 2.53 -6.58
N ASN A 124 4.87 3.29 -6.42
CA ASN A 124 4.80 4.70 -6.77
C ASN A 124 4.10 5.46 -5.64
N ASN A 125 4.82 6.37 -5.01
CA ASN A 125 4.31 7.20 -3.91
C ASN A 125 4.10 8.64 -4.42
N ARG A 126 3.02 9.27 -3.97
CA ARG A 126 2.76 10.68 -4.21
C ARG A 126 3.09 11.49 -2.97
N VAL A 127 3.97 12.48 -3.14
CA VAL A 127 4.29 13.47 -2.12
C VAL A 127 3.69 14.80 -2.55
N THR A 128 3.02 15.50 -1.63
CA THR A 128 2.46 16.83 -1.88
C THR A 128 3.17 17.82 -0.94
N LEU A 129 3.63 18.93 -1.51
CA LEU A 129 4.19 20.08 -0.81
C LEU A 129 3.19 21.22 -0.89
N ASP A 130 2.74 21.68 0.27
CA ASP A 130 1.84 22.81 0.43
C ASP A 130 2.59 23.95 1.13
N TYR A 131 2.64 25.12 0.50
CA TYR A 131 3.22 26.33 1.07
C TYR A 131 2.15 27.40 1.25
N GLU A 132 2.02 27.90 2.48
CA GLU A 132 1.15 29.02 2.85
C GLU A 132 1.97 30.16 3.41
N ASP A 133 1.84 31.37 2.83
CA ASP A 133 2.60 32.56 3.25
C ASP A 133 2.05 33.20 4.54
N GLY A 134 0.96 32.69 5.11
CA GLY A 134 0.33 33.18 6.33
C GLY A 134 -0.29 34.57 6.20
N THR A 135 -0.45 35.09 4.98
CA THR A 135 -1.09 36.38 4.70
C THR A 135 -2.45 36.19 4.03
N THR A 136 -3.33 37.20 4.12
CA THR A 136 -4.62 37.16 3.43
C THR A 136 -4.53 37.39 1.92
N ALA A 137 -3.36 37.67 1.40
CA ALA A 137 -3.08 37.83 -0.02
C ALA A 137 -2.35 36.56 -0.51
N THR A 138 -3.10 35.56 -0.94
CA THR A 138 -2.68 34.22 -1.41
C THR A 138 -1.77 34.22 -2.66
N ALA A 139 -1.00 35.27 -2.89
CA ALA A 139 -0.20 35.43 -4.10
C ALA A 139 1.05 34.55 -4.16
N LEU A 140 1.48 33.97 -3.03
CA LEU A 140 2.65 33.10 -2.93
C LEU A 140 2.31 31.66 -2.56
N ASP A 141 1.05 31.37 -2.23
CA ASP A 141 0.60 30.02 -1.91
C ASP A 141 0.74 29.12 -3.14
N PHE A 142 1.33 27.96 -2.97
CA PHE A 142 1.42 26.95 -4.02
C PHE A 142 1.29 25.52 -3.45
N GLU A 143 0.64 24.67 -4.21
CA GLU A 143 0.58 23.23 -4.01
C GLU A 143 1.35 22.54 -5.15
N ARG A 144 2.30 21.69 -4.81
CA ARG A 144 3.08 20.92 -5.78
C ARG A 144 3.09 19.44 -5.38
N GLY A 145 2.47 18.60 -6.23
CA GLY A 145 2.52 17.16 -6.09
C GLY A 145 3.58 16.52 -7.00
N GLU A 146 4.39 15.64 -6.45
CA GLU A 146 5.39 14.85 -7.17
C GLU A 146 5.15 13.36 -6.95
N ASN A 147 5.39 12.55 -7.98
CA ASN A 147 5.31 11.10 -7.89
C ASN A 147 6.73 10.54 -7.86
N LEU A 148 7.03 9.74 -6.84
CA LEU A 148 8.30 9.05 -6.65
C LEU A 148 8.14 7.58 -7.03
N ASP A 149 8.93 7.15 -7.98
CA ASP A 149 8.98 5.77 -8.43
C ASP A 149 9.96 4.97 -7.56
N GLY A 150 9.67 3.70 -7.34
CA GLY A 150 10.50 2.90 -6.47
C GLY A 150 10.31 1.40 -6.62
N VAL A 151 11.09 0.68 -5.83
CA VAL A 151 11.02 -0.77 -5.71
C VAL A 151 10.67 -1.14 -4.28
N ARG A 152 9.71 -2.04 -4.11
CA ARG A 152 9.32 -2.58 -2.81
C ARG A 152 9.67 -4.05 -2.73
N VAL A 153 10.29 -4.45 -1.62
CA VAL A 153 10.45 -5.84 -1.20
C VAL A 153 9.79 -6.05 0.14
N GLY A 154 9.30 -7.24 0.39
CA GLY A 154 8.66 -7.55 1.67
C GLY A 154 8.61 -9.03 1.95
N GLY A 155 8.20 -9.36 3.16
CA GLY A 155 7.98 -10.73 3.58
C GLY A 155 7.03 -10.80 4.76
N GLY A 156 6.30 -11.91 4.86
CA GLY A 156 5.28 -12.02 5.88
C GLY A 156 4.78 -13.42 6.10
N LEU A 157 3.81 -13.49 7.00
CA LEU A 157 3.04 -14.67 7.33
C LEU A 157 1.58 -14.42 7.01
N GLU A 158 0.94 -15.38 6.36
CA GLU A 158 -0.50 -15.39 6.12
C GLU A 158 -1.12 -16.58 6.81
N PHE A 159 -2.23 -16.37 7.49
CA PHE A 159 -2.98 -17.34 8.27
C PHE A 159 -4.36 -17.52 7.65
N ALA A 160 -4.66 -18.70 7.12
CA ALA A 160 -6.02 -19.07 6.73
C ALA A 160 -6.87 -19.27 7.99
N LEU A 161 -7.86 -18.41 8.20
CA LEU A 161 -8.74 -18.41 9.36
C LEU A 161 -10.00 -19.24 9.13
N GLY A 162 -10.25 -19.63 7.90
CA GLY A 162 -11.40 -20.41 7.46
C GLY A 162 -11.32 -20.69 5.97
N PRO A 163 -12.40 -21.21 5.36
CA PRO A 163 -12.38 -21.58 3.94
C PRO A 163 -12.11 -20.39 3.01
N ASN A 164 -12.55 -19.20 3.40
CA ASN A 164 -12.53 -18.02 2.54
C ASN A 164 -11.90 -16.78 3.18
N SER A 165 -11.46 -16.84 4.44
CA SER A 165 -10.89 -15.67 5.14
C SER A 165 -9.46 -15.92 5.57
N PHE A 166 -8.69 -14.86 5.57
CA PHE A 166 -7.29 -14.89 6.02
C PHE A 166 -6.91 -13.61 6.76
N ALA A 167 -5.88 -13.73 7.60
CA ALA A 167 -5.16 -12.59 8.16
C ALA A 167 -3.69 -12.69 7.76
N LYS A 168 -3.01 -11.55 7.64
CA LYS A 168 -1.56 -11.51 7.38
C LYS A 168 -0.86 -10.50 8.27
N THR A 169 0.43 -10.72 8.47
CA THR A 169 1.38 -9.70 8.93
C THR A 169 2.56 -9.68 7.98
N GLU A 170 3.06 -8.48 7.68
CA GLU A 170 4.09 -8.29 6.66
C GLU A 170 5.01 -7.15 7.04
N TYR A 171 6.30 -7.33 6.84
CA TYR A 171 7.29 -6.27 6.83
C TYR A 171 7.63 -5.90 5.39
N ARG A 172 7.72 -4.60 5.11
CA ARG A 172 8.01 -4.03 3.80
C ARG A 172 9.13 -3.03 3.89
N TYR A 173 9.99 -3.07 2.91
CA TYR A 173 10.98 -2.05 2.63
C TYR A 173 10.75 -1.52 1.22
N SER A 174 10.65 -0.22 1.08
CA SER A 174 10.52 0.46 -0.21
C SER A 174 11.65 1.46 -0.35
N ASN A 175 12.33 1.40 -1.48
CA ASN A 175 13.34 2.37 -1.86
C ASN A 175 12.83 3.13 -3.08
N TYR A 176 12.72 4.45 -2.93
CA TYR A 176 12.26 5.35 -3.96
C TYR A 176 13.41 6.17 -4.51
N GLU A 177 13.17 6.84 -5.63
CA GLU A 177 14.09 7.82 -6.17
C GLU A 177 14.39 8.93 -5.15
N GLN A 178 15.50 9.66 -5.36
CA GLN A 178 15.95 10.77 -4.50
C GLN A 178 16.36 10.39 -3.07
N GLY A 179 16.66 9.10 -2.80
CA GLY A 179 17.15 8.65 -1.50
C GLY A 179 16.07 8.57 -0.41
N PHE A 180 14.83 8.43 -0.81
CA PHE A 180 13.69 8.26 0.09
C PHE A 180 13.44 6.78 0.36
N ASP A 181 13.52 6.38 1.63
CA ASP A 181 13.32 5.01 2.07
C ASP A 181 12.10 4.91 3.01
N LYS A 182 11.33 3.83 2.86
CA LYS A 182 10.14 3.58 3.70
C LYS A 182 10.17 2.16 4.28
N HIS A 183 10.02 2.08 5.59
CA HIS A 183 9.87 0.85 6.36
C HIS A 183 8.45 0.73 6.88
N GLN A 184 7.79 -0.40 6.65
CA GLN A 184 6.41 -0.61 7.09
C GLN A 184 6.26 -1.97 7.76
N VAL A 185 5.49 -2.00 8.86
CA VAL A 185 4.95 -3.23 9.44
C VAL A 185 3.44 -3.16 9.34
N VAL A 186 2.85 -4.07 8.57
CA VAL A 186 1.42 -4.04 8.29
C VAL A 186 0.73 -5.32 8.72
N ALA A 187 -0.54 -5.18 9.07
CA ALA A 187 -1.49 -6.26 9.22
C ALA A 187 -2.55 -6.15 8.12
N GLY A 188 -3.01 -7.27 7.63
CA GLY A 188 -4.08 -7.35 6.65
C GLY A 188 -5.12 -8.38 7.06
N PHE A 189 -6.36 -8.13 6.67
CA PHE A 189 -7.46 -9.07 6.76
C PHE A 189 -8.21 -9.08 5.43
N GLY A 190 -8.55 -10.28 4.94
CA GLY A 190 -9.16 -10.39 3.64
C GLY A 190 -9.96 -11.67 3.41
N PHE A 191 -10.46 -11.73 2.18
CA PHE A 191 -11.22 -12.87 1.68
C PHE A 191 -10.57 -13.42 0.41
N ARG A 192 -10.71 -14.75 0.26
CA ARG A 192 -10.21 -15.51 -0.88
C ARG A 192 -11.37 -16.24 -1.56
N PHE A 193 -11.36 -16.26 -2.91
CA PHE A 193 -12.43 -16.81 -3.76
C PHE A 193 -11.91 -17.83 -4.73
#